data_ee80f34f7238cf88c3471f5c2d12c3d5
#
_entry.id   ee80f34f7238cf88c3471f5c2d12c3d5
#
_cell.length_a   1.000
_cell.length_b   1.000
_cell.length_c   1.000
_cell.angle_alpha   90.00
_cell.angle_beta   90.00
_cell.angle_gamma   90.00
#
_symmetry.space_group_name_H-M   'P 1'
#
loop_
_entity.id
_entity.type
_entity.pdbx_description
1 polymer ?
#
loop_
_entity_poly.entity_id
_entity_poly.type
_entity_poly.pdbx_seq_one_letter_code
_entity_poly.pdbx_strand_id
1 'polypeptide(L)'
;MKKVVALICLVAAVCLASGTAMAESIKGRVGVTGRIGFQVPADNDAEFGWGNNNTDTGLVGGGGLIYGIDSNWAGEFDISHSAFDSDTGDFDVTDFSLGAQYRFRVPENRKLVPYIGGGLDLLVADYDPWDGASLDVDTAVGVHISGGADYFVASNLALSAEAKFVLAPDADITYQGAHTGDFDPSSFSGTVGVRYFFN
;
A
#
# COMPACT_ATOMS: atom_id res chain seq x y z
N MET A 1 12.19 15.65 -14.81
CA MET A 1 11.54 15.24 -16.06
C MET A 1 12.39 14.29 -16.92
N LYS A 2 13.62 14.62 -17.37
CA LYS A 2 14.42 13.72 -18.24
C LYS A 2 14.72 12.34 -17.63
N LYS A 3 14.97 12.23 -16.32
CA LYS A 3 15.22 10.96 -15.64
C LYS A 3 13.98 10.07 -15.54
N VAL A 4 12.81 10.67 -15.36
CA VAL A 4 11.50 9.94 -15.32
C VAL A 4 11.15 9.41 -16.70
N VAL A 5 11.35 10.22 -17.76
CA VAL A 5 11.15 9.79 -19.15
C VAL A 5 12.11 8.65 -19.50
N ALA A 6 13.38 8.73 -19.08
CA ALA A 6 14.35 7.66 -19.31
C ALA A 6 13.97 6.35 -18.60
N LEU A 7 13.42 6.43 -17.38
CA LEU A 7 12.95 5.27 -16.64
C LEU A 7 11.72 4.64 -17.33
N ILE A 8 10.76 5.45 -17.77
CA ILE A 8 9.58 4.99 -18.53
C ILE A 8 10.00 4.34 -19.85
N CYS A 9 10.96 4.93 -20.57
CA CYS A 9 11.50 4.34 -21.80
C CYS A 9 12.24 3.04 -21.57
N LEU A 10 12.97 2.90 -20.44
CA LEU A 10 13.67 1.67 -20.09
C LEU A 10 12.67 0.56 -19.76
N VAL A 11 11.62 0.84 -19.01
CA VAL A 11 10.51 -0.10 -18.72
C VAL A 11 9.81 -0.50 -20.01
N ALA A 12 9.50 0.45 -20.90
CA ALA A 12 8.88 0.17 -22.18
C ALA A 12 9.78 -0.69 -23.10
N ALA A 13 11.10 -0.45 -23.09
CA ALA A 13 12.06 -1.23 -23.89
C ALA A 13 12.18 -2.68 -23.39
N VAL A 14 12.13 -2.89 -22.06
CA VAL A 14 12.11 -4.24 -21.46
C VAL A 14 10.81 -4.97 -21.81
N CYS A 15 9.66 -4.26 -21.88
CA CYS A 15 8.38 -4.82 -22.28
C CYS A 15 8.35 -5.29 -23.76
N LEU A 16 9.10 -4.64 -24.65
CA LEU A 16 9.13 -4.98 -26.08
C LEU A 16 10.05 -6.17 -26.42
N ALA A 17 10.98 -6.54 -25.53
CA ALA A 17 11.91 -7.65 -25.72
C ALA A 17 11.36 -9.03 -25.27
N SER A 18 10.16 -9.08 -24.71
CA SER A 18 9.60 -10.29 -24.11
C SER A 18 8.78 -11.07 -25.16
N GLY A 19 9.21 -12.30 -25.43
CA GLY A 19 8.40 -13.31 -26.14
C GLY A 19 7.05 -13.54 -25.45
N THR A 20 6.19 -14.38 -26.01
CA THR A 20 4.82 -14.66 -25.53
C THR A 20 4.79 -14.88 -24.00
N ALA A 21 4.52 -13.79 -23.25
CA ALA A 21 4.38 -13.86 -21.81
C ALA A 21 3.10 -14.65 -21.48
N MET A 22 3.26 -15.82 -20.90
CA MET A 22 2.16 -16.54 -20.24
C MET A 22 2.31 -16.28 -18.75
N ALA A 23 1.20 -15.93 -18.06
CA ALA A 23 1.20 -15.95 -16.61
C ALA A 23 1.43 -17.39 -16.16
N GLU A 24 2.69 -17.74 -16.00
CA GLU A 24 3.05 -18.97 -15.29
C GLU A 24 2.64 -18.85 -13.83
N SER A 25 2.28 -19.99 -13.22
CA SER A 25 2.06 -20.04 -11.79
C SER A 25 3.30 -19.46 -11.07
N ILE A 26 3.08 -18.55 -10.13
CA ILE A 26 4.16 -18.02 -9.28
C ILE A 26 4.57 -18.98 -8.16
N LYS A 27 4.04 -20.20 -8.15
CA LYS A 27 4.34 -21.22 -7.15
C LYS A 27 5.85 -21.40 -6.95
N GLY A 28 6.29 -21.27 -5.70
CA GLY A 28 7.69 -21.40 -5.30
C GLY A 28 8.58 -20.23 -5.70
N ARG A 29 8.03 -19.18 -6.31
CA ARG A 29 8.78 -17.99 -6.73
C ARG A 29 8.67 -16.89 -5.69
N VAL A 30 9.76 -16.19 -5.46
CA VAL A 30 9.80 -14.93 -4.71
C VAL A 30 9.70 -13.77 -5.71
N GLY A 31 8.96 -12.75 -5.36
CA GLY A 31 8.92 -11.51 -6.13
C GLY A 31 9.14 -10.29 -5.25
N VAL A 32 9.48 -9.18 -5.88
CA VAL A 32 9.52 -7.85 -5.27
C VAL A 32 8.48 -6.98 -5.95
N THR A 33 7.84 -6.12 -5.17
CA THR A 33 6.83 -5.16 -5.63
C THR A 33 7.31 -3.76 -5.34
N GLY A 34 7.10 -2.83 -6.27
CA GLY A 34 7.15 -1.39 -6.02
C GLY A 34 5.83 -0.76 -6.47
N ARG A 35 5.24 0.10 -5.64
CA ARG A 35 3.92 0.70 -5.89
C ARG A 35 3.88 2.17 -5.52
N ILE A 36 2.99 2.91 -6.17
CA ILE A 36 2.67 4.31 -5.88
C ILE A 36 1.19 4.54 -6.15
N GLY A 37 0.57 5.45 -5.40
CA GLY A 37 -0.84 5.76 -5.58
C GLY A 37 -1.32 6.86 -4.65
N PHE A 38 -2.58 6.78 -4.29
CA PHE A 38 -3.22 7.70 -3.36
C PHE A 38 -3.79 6.94 -2.17
N GLN A 39 -3.90 7.62 -1.05
CA GLN A 39 -4.57 7.16 0.17
C GLN A 39 -5.60 8.19 0.60
N VAL A 40 -6.79 7.72 0.92
CA VAL A 40 -7.87 8.47 1.55
C VAL A 40 -7.95 7.98 2.98
N PRO A 41 -7.48 8.77 3.97
CA PRO A 41 -7.64 8.45 5.38
C PRO A 41 -9.12 8.44 5.76
N ALA A 42 -9.49 7.80 6.87
CA ALA A 42 -10.79 7.99 7.47
C ALA A 42 -10.93 9.45 7.94
N ASP A 43 -12.18 9.96 7.94
CA ASP A 43 -12.45 11.27 8.51
C ASP A 43 -12.11 11.22 10.00
N ASN A 44 -11.15 12.01 10.41
CA ASN A 44 -10.79 12.14 11.79
C ASN A 44 -11.74 13.13 12.46
N ASP A 45 -12.74 12.60 13.16
CA ASP A 45 -13.46 13.30 14.22
C ASP A 45 -12.54 13.49 15.45
N ALA A 46 -11.22 13.58 15.23
CA ALA A 46 -10.28 13.81 16.31
C ALA A 46 -10.75 15.04 17.10
N GLU A 47 -11.33 14.81 18.26
CA GLU A 47 -11.58 15.82 19.25
C GLU A 47 -10.22 16.32 19.81
N PHE A 48 -9.43 16.91 18.96
CA PHE A 48 -8.51 17.93 19.44
C PHE A 48 -9.43 18.97 20.07
N GLY A 49 -9.36 19.29 21.33
CA GLY A 49 -10.25 20.20 22.04
C GLY A 49 -10.65 21.51 21.30
N TRP A 50 -10.47 21.58 20.00
CA TRP A 50 -10.70 22.65 19.04
C TRP A 50 -11.69 22.30 17.93
N GLY A 51 -12.23 21.07 17.84
CA GLY A 51 -13.19 20.63 16.82
C GLY A 51 -12.64 19.53 15.90
N ASN A 52 -13.39 19.18 14.86
CA ASN A 52 -13.03 18.14 13.88
C ASN A 52 -11.76 18.54 13.13
N ASN A 53 -10.88 17.56 12.90
CA ASN A 53 -9.67 17.69 12.11
C ASN A 53 -9.83 16.87 10.84
N ASN A 54 -10.31 17.49 9.74
CA ASN A 54 -10.46 16.79 8.47
C ASN A 54 -9.09 16.51 7.86
N THR A 55 -8.98 15.34 7.24
CA THR A 55 -7.77 14.89 6.55
C THR A 55 -7.97 14.91 5.04
N ASP A 56 -6.96 15.34 4.31
CA ASP A 56 -6.96 15.35 2.85
C ASP A 56 -6.44 14.02 2.28
N THR A 57 -6.77 13.78 1.00
CA THR A 57 -6.21 12.65 0.26
C THR A 57 -4.71 12.85 0.04
N GLY A 58 -3.90 11.90 0.49
CA GLY A 58 -2.46 11.93 0.37
C GLY A 58 -1.89 11.02 -0.71
N LEU A 59 -0.59 11.15 -0.92
CA LEU A 59 0.18 10.22 -1.74
C LEU A 59 0.64 9.05 -0.89
N VAL A 60 0.59 7.84 -1.48
CA VAL A 60 1.17 6.64 -0.89
C VAL A 60 2.18 6.01 -1.82
N GLY A 61 3.29 5.57 -1.28
CA GLY A 61 4.32 4.85 -2.02
C GLY A 61 4.92 3.75 -1.15
N GLY A 62 5.34 2.66 -1.79
CA GLY A 62 5.89 1.56 -1.02
C GLY A 62 6.38 0.42 -1.88
N GLY A 63 6.73 -0.66 -1.20
CA GLY A 63 7.15 -1.89 -1.85
C GLY A 63 7.17 -3.06 -0.89
N GLY A 64 7.34 -4.25 -1.43
CA GLY A 64 7.30 -5.44 -0.61
C GLY A 64 7.80 -6.69 -1.31
N LEU A 65 7.61 -7.80 -0.62
CA LEU A 65 7.96 -9.13 -1.04
C LEU A 65 6.69 -9.97 -1.21
N ILE A 66 6.64 -10.76 -2.25
CA ILE A 66 5.58 -11.75 -2.48
C ILE A 66 6.20 -13.13 -2.69
N TYR A 67 5.59 -14.14 -2.09
CA TYR A 67 5.99 -15.55 -2.25
C TYR A 67 4.80 -16.41 -2.68
N GLY A 68 4.93 -17.06 -3.81
CA GLY A 68 3.93 -18.00 -4.31
C GLY A 68 3.96 -19.33 -3.54
N ILE A 69 2.98 -19.55 -2.65
CA ILE A 69 2.86 -20.77 -1.84
C ILE A 69 2.45 -21.95 -2.72
N ASP A 70 1.42 -21.74 -3.50
CA ASP A 70 0.94 -22.72 -4.47
C ASP A 70 0.45 -22.06 -5.77
N SER A 71 -0.42 -22.75 -6.50
CA SER A 71 -0.94 -22.26 -7.79
C SER A 71 -1.87 -21.05 -7.67
N ASN A 72 -2.44 -20.83 -6.47
CA ASN A 72 -3.48 -19.84 -6.23
C ASN A 72 -3.19 -18.95 -5.00
N TRP A 73 -2.40 -19.44 -4.04
CA TRP A 73 -2.09 -18.70 -2.83
C TRP A 73 -0.69 -18.10 -2.88
N ALA A 74 -0.58 -16.87 -2.43
CA ALA A 74 0.69 -16.17 -2.19
C ALA A 74 0.65 -15.48 -0.83
N GLY A 75 1.79 -15.46 -0.14
CA GLY A 75 2.03 -14.62 1.03
C GLY A 75 2.69 -13.32 0.58
N GLU A 76 2.37 -12.23 1.25
CA GLU A 76 2.90 -10.88 0.94
C GLU A 76 3.33 -10.16 2.21
N PHE A 77 4.47 -9.48 2.14
CA PHE A 77 4.94 -8.53 3.14
C PHE A 77 5.24 -7.21 2.46
N ASP A 78 4.63 -6.14 2.92
CA ASP A 78 4.76 -4.81 2.34
C ASP A 78 5.12 -3.77 3.37
N ILE A 79 5.82 -2.73 2.92
CA ILE A 79 6.05 -1.50 3.65
C ILE A 79 5.58 -0.37 2.74
N SER A 80 4.64 0.42 3.22
CA SER A 80 4.19 1.63 2.52
C SER A 80 4.24 2.84 3.45
N HIS A 81 4.44 3.99 2.84
CA HIS A 81 4.47 5.28 3.52
C HIS A 81 3.51 6.22 2.81
N SER A 82 2.69 6.90 3.57
CA SER A 82 1.74 7.91 3.09
C SER A 82 1.91 9.20 3.87
N ALA A 83 1.78 10.32 3.17
CA ALA A 83 1.78 11.65 3.73
C ALA A 83 0.52 12.38 3.27
N PHE A 84 -0.17 13.03 4.19
CA PHE A 84 -1.40 13.78 3.93
C PHE A 84 -1.57 14.94 4.91
N ASP A 85 -2.17 16.02 4.41
CA ASP A 85 -2.42 17.22 5.17
C ASP A 85 -3.73 17.09 5.97
N SER A 86 -3.85 17.85 7.06
CA SER A 86 -5.07 18.01 7.84
C SER A 86 -5.33 19.49 8.16
N ASP A 87 -6.49 19.78 8.73
CA ASP A 87 -6.85 21.17 9.12
C ASP A 87 -5.89 21.79 10.15
N THR A 88 -5.08 20.99 10.86
CA THR A 88 -4.23 21.43 11.98
C THR A 88 -2.76 21.05 11.87
N GLY A 89 -2.37 20.24 10.87
CA GLY A 89 -0.99 19.78 10.68
C GLY A 89 -0.90 18.68 9.63
N ASP A 90 0.28 18.11 9.52
CA ASP A 90 0.60 17.06 8.54
C ASP A 90 0.72 15.70 9.24
N PHE A 91 0.18 14.66 8.63
CA PHE A 91 0.30 13.28 9.08
C PHE A 91 1.19 12.49 8.14
N ASP A 92 2.09 11.72 8.72
CA ASP A 92 2.89 10.71 8.05
C ASP A 92 2.55 9.33 8.64
N VAL A 93 2.15 8.37 7.79
CA VAL A 93 1.82 7.01 8.25
C VAL A 93 2.69 6.00 7.52
N THR A 94 3.43 5.22 8.28
CA THR A 94 4.15 4.04 7.78
C THR A 94 3.41 2.78 8.15
N ASP A 95 3.03 2.00 7.15
CA ASP A 95 2.29 0.74 7.29
C ASP A 95 3.20 -0.45 6.97
N PHE A 96 3.37 -1.35 7.94
CA PHE A 96 4.01 -2.66 7.78
C PHE A 96 2.92 -3.72 7.70
N SER A 97 2.76 -4.33 6.55
CA SER A 97 1.64 -5.20 6.22
C SER A 97 2.10 -6.63 5.98
N LEU A 98 1.43 -7.60 6.60
CA LEU A 98 1.64 -9.03 6.38
C LEU A 98 0.32 -9.69 6.03
N GLY A 99 0.24 -10.29 4.83
CA GLY A 99 -1.00 -10.85 4.33
C GLY A 99 -0.84 -12.04 3.42
N ALA A 100 -1.99 -12.49 2.94
CA ALA A 100 -2.08 -13.53 1.93
C ALA A 100 -3.06 -13.12 0.82
N GLN A 101 -2.75 -13.54 -0.40
CA GLN A 101 -3.57 -13.32 -1.57
C GLN A 101 -4.07 -14.64 -2.14
N TYR A 102 -5.35 -14.68 -2.54
CA TYR A 102 -5.88 -15.71 -3.42
C TYR A 102 -5.94 -15.20 -4.86
N ARG A 103 -5.23 -15.86 -5.76
CA ARG A 103 -4.99 -15.44 -7.14
C ARG A 103 -5.84 -16.30 -8.10
N PHE A 104 -6.67 -15.62 -8.88
CA PHE A 104 -7.57 -16.27 -9.83
C PHE A 104 -6.89 -16.47 -11.18
N ARG A 105 -7.22 -17.58 -11.85
CA ARG A 105 -6.79 -17.83 -13.22
C ARG A 105 -7.90 -17.42 -14.19
N VAL A 106 -7.54 -16.63 -15.19
CA VAL A 106 -8.44 -16.22 -16.27
C VAL A 106 -8.07 -17.04 -17.53
N PRO A 107 -8.85 -18.09 -17.89
CA PRO A 107 -8.50 -18.97 -19.02
C PRO A 107 -8.38 -18.24 -20.34
N GLU A 108 -9.23 -17.22 -20.56
CA GLU A 108 -9.30 -16.43 -21.79
C GLU A 108 -8.12 -15.45 -21.92
N ASN A 109 -7.55 -15.03 -20.80
CA ASN A 109 -6.41 -14.12 -20.76
C ASN A 109 -5.41 -14.53 -19.70
N ARG A 110 -4.48 -15.41 -20.07
CA ARG A 110 -3.46 -15.95 -19.17
C ARG A 110 -2.45 -14.90 -18.66
N LYS A 111 -2.45 -13.70 -19.21
CA LYS A 111 -1.61 -12.59 -18.73
C LYS A 111 -2.23 -11.86 -17.55
N LEU A 112 -3.54 -11.92 -17.40
CA LEU A 112 -4.29 -11.24 -16.35
C LEU A 112 -4.53 -12.20 -15.19
N VAL A 113 -4.10 -11.79 -13.99
CA VAL A 113 -4.26 -12.55 -12.75
C VAL A 113 -4.92 -11.66 -11.71
N PRO A 114 -6.26 -11.62 -11.65
CA PRO A 114 -6.97 -10.96 -10.55
C PRO A 114 -6.66 -11.66 -9.23
N TYR A 115 -6.75 -10.91 -8.13
CA TYR A 115 -6.59 -11.46 -6.79
C TYR A 115 -7.46 -10.72 -5.76
N ILE A 116 -7.71 -11.38 -4.66
CA ILE A 116 -8.22 -10.82 -3.42
C ILE A 116 -7.26 -11.19 -2.30
N GLY A 117 -7.08 -10.31 -1.34
CA GLY A 117 -6.15 -10.51 -0.23
C GLY A 117 -6.70 -9.99 1.09
N GLY A 118 -5.96 -10.29 2.14
CA GLY A 118 -6.20 -9.76 3.45
C GLY A 118 -5.06 -10.09 4.40
N GLY A 119 -4.94 -9.36 5.48
CA GLY A 119 -3.85 -9.52 6.42
C GLY A 119 -3.94 -8.59 7.62
N LEU A 120 -2.79 -8.43 8.27
CA LEU A 120 -2.57 -7.59 9.43
C LEU A 120 -1.65 -6.43 9.05
N ASP A 121 -1.88 -5.29 9.68
CA ASP A 121 -1.12 -4.06 9.47
C ASP A 121 -0.62 -3.53 10.82
N LEU A 122 0.63 -3.08 10.85
CA LEU A 122 1.20 -2.32 11.94
C LEU A 122 1.40 -0.89 11.43
N LEU A 123 0.59 0.03 11.98
CA LEU A 123 0.50 1.41 11.54
C LEU A 123 1.26 2.29 12.53
N VAL A 124 2.34 2.89 12.05
CA VAL A 124 3.16 3.85 12.80
C VAL A 124 2.88 5.22 12.20
N ALA A 125 2.23 6.08 12.98
CA ALA A 125 1.86 7.42 12.57
C ALA A 125 2.70 8.47 13.31
N ASP A 126 3.08 9.52 12.59
CA ASP A 126 3.69 10.73 13.12
C ASP A 126 2.78 11.92 12.77
N TYR A 127 2.65 12.87 13.67
CA TYR A 127 1.84 14.07 13.49
C TYR A 127 2.64 15.32 13.80
N ASP A 128 2.76 16.18 12.79
CA ASP A 128 3.45 17.47 12.87
C ASP A 128 2.43 18.62 12.84
N PRO A 129 2.00 19.14 14.02
CA PRO A 129 1.07 20.25 14.09
C PRO A 129 1.73 21.59 13.69
N TRP A 130 0.98 22.47 13.03
CA TRP A 130 1.50 23.75 12.55
C TRP A 130 1.95 24.72 13.65
N ASP A 131 1.56 24.51 14.90
CA ASP A 131 2.01 25.30 16.06
C ASP A 131 3.39 24.87 16.59
N GLY A 132 3.95 23.78 16.04
CA GLY A 132 5.26 23.26 16.39
C GLY A 132 5.29 22.50 17.72
N ALA A 133 4.14 22.07 18.25
CA ALA A 133 4.09 21.18 19.40
C ALA A 133 4.65 19.79 19.00
N SER A 134 5.32 19.12 19.92
CA SER A 134 5.74 17.72 19.72
C SER A 134 4.68 16.81 20.31
N LEU A 135 3.95 16.12 19.44
CA LEU A 135 2.92 15.17 19.79
C LEU A 135 3.37 13.75 19.44
N ASP A 136 3.06 12.80 20.31
CA ASP A 136 3.33 11.38 20.07
C ASP A 136 2.01 10.69 19.70
N VAL A 137 2.00 9.90 18.61
CA VAL A 137 0.86 9.08 18.18
C VAL A 137 1.18 7.61 18.44
N ASP A 138 0.27 6.93 19.12
CA ASP A 138 0.47 5.52 19.43
C ASP A 138 0.39 4.65 18.16
N THR A 139 1.16 3.55 18.18
CA THR A 139 1.15 2.57 17.08
C THR A 139 -0.13 1.74 17.13
N ALA A 140 -0.84 1.64 16.01
CA ALA A 140 -2.06 0.84 15.89
C ALA A 140 -1.80 -0.48 15.15
N VAL A 141 -2.56 -1.51 15.54
CA VAL A 141 -2.60 -2.79 14.82
C VAL A 141 -3.95 -2.91 14.14
N GLY A 142 -3.95 -2.99 12.82
CA GLY A 142 -5.13 -3.09 11.99
C GLY A 142 -5.25 -4.41 11.25
N VAL A 143 -6.33 -4.52 10.50
CA VAL A 143 -6.57 -5.58 9.52
C VAL A 143 -6.87 -4.95 8.18
N HIS A 144 -6.50 -5.62 7.10
CA HIS A 144 -6.86 -5.14 5.77
C HIS A 144 -7.55 -6.21 4.93
N ILE A 145 -8.32 -5.71 3.96
CA ILE A 145 -8.74 -6.45 2.79
C ILE A 145 -8.23 -5.74 1.54
N SER A 146 -7.82 -6.51 0.54
CA SER A 146 -7.36 -5.96 -0.73
C SER A 146 -7.94 -6.70 -1.92
N GLY A 147 -7.95 -6.03 -3.05
CA GLY A 147 -8.32 -6.62 -4.33
C GLY A 147 -7.60 -5.93 -5.47
N GLY A 148 -7.12 -6.72 -6.42
CA GLY A 148 -6.33 -6.16 -7.50
C GLY A 148 -6.15 -7.12 -8.66
N ALA A 149 -5.26 -6.73 -9.57
CA ALA A 149 -4.88 -7.57 -10.68
C ALA A 149 -3.43 -7.32 -11.10
N ASP A 150 -2.75 -8.41 -11.44
CA ASP A 150 -1.45 -8.39 -12.10
C ASP A 150 -1.62 -8.65 -13.58
N TYR A 151 -1.02 -7.82 -14.42
CA TYR A 151 -0.92 -8.05 -15.86
C TYR A 151 0.52 -8.36 -16.25
N PHE A 152 0.79 -9.61 -16.60
CA PHE A 152 2.12 -10.07 -16.95
C PHE A 152 2.54 -9.56 -18.33
N VAL A 153 3.50 -8.66 -18.36
CA VAL A 153 4.12 -8.15 -19.59
C VAL A 153 5.27 -9.08 -20.06
N ALA A 154 5.91 -9.78 -19.09
CA ALA A 154 6.88 -10.83 -19.32
C ALA A 154 6.63 -11.98 -18.32
N SER A 155 7.31 -13.13 -18.48
CA SER A 155 7.13 -14.29 -17.58
C SER A 155 7.49 -13.99 -16.13
N ASN A 156 8.32 -12.98 -15.89
CA ASN A 156 8.82 -12.57 -14.59
C ASN A 156 8.47 -11.11 -14.21
N LEU A 157 7.75 -10.39 -15.07
CA LEU A 157 7.42 -8.98 -14.86
C LEU A 157 5.93 -8.75 -15.06
N ALA A 158 5.27 -8.19 -14.07
CA ALA A 158 3.87 -7.80 -14.12
C ALA A 158 3.68 -6.32 -13.75
N LEU A 159 2.70 -5.70 -14.39
CA LEU A 159 2.10 -4.44 -13.93
C LEU A 159 0.98 -4.79 -12.97
N SER A 160 0.89 -4.11 -11.83
CA SER A 160 -0.13 -4.35 -10.82
C SER A 160 -1.01 -3.12 -10.61
N ALA A 161 -2.28 -3.36 -10.28
CA ALA A 161 -3.19 -2.37 -9.75
C ALA A 161 -3.92 -2.97 -8.57
N GLU A 162 -4.04 -2.22 -7.47
CA GLU A 162 -4.63 -2.71 -6.21
C GLU A 162 -5.47 -1.62 -5.55
N ALA A 163 -6.57 -2.02 -4.93
CA ALA A 163 -7.32 -1.28 -3.95
C ALA A 163 -7.20 -2.00 -2.60
N LYS A 164 -6.89 -1.27 -1.53
CA LYS A 164 -6.74 -1.80 -0.17
C LYS A 164 -7.56 -0.96 0.80
N PHE A 165 -8.29 -1.63 1.70
CA PHE A 165 -8.98 -1.04 2.84
C PHE A 165 -8.30 -1.52 4.10
N VAL A 166 -7.90 -0.59 4.95
CA VAL A 166 -7.35 -0.84 6.28
C VAL A 166 -8.39 -0.43 7.31
N LEU A 167 -8.61 -1.27 8.31
CA LEU A 167 -9.43 -1.00 9.47
C LEU A 167 -8.58 -1.19 10.71
N ALA A 168 -8.45 -0.16 11.52
CA ALA A 168 -7.68 -0.18 12.75
C ALA A 168 -8.44 0.54 13.87
N PRO A 169 -8.17 0.21 15.14
CA PRO A 169 -8.67 1.00 16.25
C PRO A 169 -8.00 2.37 16.27
N ASP A 170 -8.67 3.33 16.89
CA ASP A 170 -8.13 4.66 17.13
C ASP A 170 -6.80 4.56 17.91
N ALA A 171 -5.87 5.44 17.54
CA ALA A 171 -4.56 5.60 18.20
C ALA A 171 -4.58 6.85 19.07
N ASP A 172 -4.15 6.72 20.33
CA ASP A 172 -4.08 7.85 21.25
C ASP A 172 -3.01 8.86 20.79
N ILE A 173 -3.37 10.15 20.78
CA ILE A 173 -2.42 11.26 20.62
C ILE A 173 -2.10 11.83 21.99
N THR A 174 -0.80 11.90 22.33
CA THR A 174 -0.35 12.36 23.63
C THR A 174 0.60 13.55 23.51
N TYR A 175 0.46 14.50 24.46
CA TYR A 175 1.38 15.63 24.66
C TYR A 175 1.99 15.56 26.06
N GLN A 176 3.32 15.40 26.14
CA GLN A 176 4.05 15.24 27.41
C GLN A 176 3.46 14.14 28.33
N GLY A 177 2.93 13.06 27.70
CA GLY A 177 2.31 11.92 28.40
C GLY A 177 0.86 12.16 28.86
N ALA A 178 0.22 13.24 28.46
CA ALA A 178 -1.20 13.47 28.69
C ALA A 178 -1.96 13.25 27.37
N HIS A 179 -3.06 12.46 27.43
CA HIS A 179 -3.95 12.25 26.29
C HIS A 179 -4.56 13.57 25.82
N THR A 180 -4.48 13.86 24.53
CA THR A 180 -4.94 15.13 23.92
C THR A 180 -5.92 14.93 22.79
N GLY A 181 -6.04 13.73 22.21
CA GLY A 181 -6.93 13.40 21.12
C GLY A 181 -6.71 11.97 20.61
N ASP A 182 -7.51 11.58 19.63
CA ASP A 182 -7.47 10.28 19.00
C ASP A 182 -7.25 10.44 17.49
N PHE A 183 -6.54 9.49 16.88
CA PHE A 183 -6.32 9.40 15.45
C PHE A 183 -6.89 8.08 14.93
N ASP A 184 -7.80 8.12 13.93
CA ASP A 184 -8.28 6.93 13.22
C ASP A 184 -7.35 6.63 12.03
N PRO A 185 -6.48 5.60 12.11
CA PRO A 185 -5.58 5.22 11.04
C PRO A 185 -6.24 4.39 9.94
N SER A 186 -7.54 4.15 10.01
CA SER A 186 -8.29 3.46 8.96
C SER A 186 -8.20 4.22 7.65
N SER A 187 -8.12 3.51 6.53
CA SER A 187 -7.92 4.17 5.25
C SER A 187 -8.34 3.31 4.06
N PHE A 188 -8.55 3.99 2.94
CA PHE A 188 -8.64 3.39 1.62
C PHE A 188 -7.47 3.84 0.76
N SER A 189 -6.81 2.92 0.07
CA SER A 189 -5.77 3.26 -0.89
C SER A 189 -6.01 2.62 -2.25
N GLY A 190 -5.59 3.35 -3.31
CA GLY A 190 -5.54 2.86 -4.67
C GLY A 190 -4.13 3.02 -5.23
N THR A 191 -3.50 1.92 -5.63
CA THR A 191 -2.11 1.92 -6.09
C THR A 191 -1.94 1.25 -7.44
N VAL A 192 -0.91 1.69 -8.16
CA VAL A 192 -0.38 1.00 -9.34
C VAL A 192 1.10 0.70 -9.12
N GLY A 193 1.58 -0.39 -9.69
CA GLY A 193 2.94 -0.81 -9.42
C GLY A 193 3.52 -1.77 -10.43
N VAL A 194 4.69 -2.25 -10.09
CA VAL A 194 5.43 -3.26 -10.86
C VAL A 194 5.85 -4.37 -9.92
N ARG A 195 5.62 -5.62 -10.34
CA ARG A 195 6.09 -6.83 -9.67
C ARG A 195 7.11 -7.55 -10.53
N TYR A 196 8.25 -7.87 -9.92
CA TYR A 196 9.28 -8.69 -10.56
C TYR A 196 9.47 -9.98 -9.78
N PHE A 197 9.35 -11.12 -10.46
CA PHE A 197 9.51 -12.45 -9.87
C PHE A 197 10.85 -13.05 -10.23
N PHE A 198 11.59 -13.50 -9.22
CA PHE A 198 12.82 -14.25 -9.40
C PHE A 198 12.51 -15.70 -9.76
N ASN A 199 13.37 -16.30 -10.56
CA ASN A 199 13.25 -17.74 -10.94
C ASN A 199 13.95 -18.62 -9.91
#